data_1c187d99fb47e48d4a1fc2b0434d1f09
#
_entry.id   1c187d99fb47e48d4a1fc2b0434d1f09
#
_cell.length_a   1.000
_cell.length_b   1.000
_cell.length_c   1.000
_cell.angle_alpha   90.00
_cell.angle_beta   90.00
_cell.angle_gamma   90.00
#
_symmetry.space_group_name_H-M   'P 1'
#
loop_
_entity.id
_entity.type
_entity.pdbx_description
1 polymer ?
#
loop_
_entity_poly.entity_id
_entity_poly.type
_entity_poly.pdbx_seq_one_letter_code
_entity_poly.pdbx_strand_id
1 'polypeptide(L)'
;MDATLGPPRAERPYEGLLQLTTDIMPMAGVEYDAGGVAGATESREREALFDRLVERAVRHTEAIDREALCVIAGKVVWHIHLTVHLLADHGAPVDAAVLASMVALRHFRRSDVSVADGEVTVHSSDERVPVPLAYHHMPFCMSFAMFILRPETETERSLLMAQSHTASTDSQPVDM
;
A
#
# COMPACT_ATOMS: atom_id res chain seq x y z
N MET A 1 12.94 -2.60 -2.81
CA MET A 1 12.15 -2.50 -4.05
C MET A 1 13.06 -2.79 -5.23
N ASP A 2 12.62 -3.64 -6.15
CA ASP A 2 13.42 -4.12 -7.26
C ASP A 2 12.56 -4.26 -8.52
N ALA A 3 13.18 -4.20 -9.70
CA ALA A 3 12.52 -4.37 -10.99
C ALA A 3 13.30 -5.35 -11.86
N THR A 4 12.63 -6.38 -12.32
CA THR A 4 13.19 -7.42 -13.17
C THR A 4 12.39 -7.56 -14.46
N LEU A 5 12.99 -8.02 -15.52
CA LEU A 5 12.31 -8.37 -16.77
C LEU A 5 11.91 -9.85 -16.74
N GLY A 6 10.68 -10.13 -17.14
CA GLY A 6 10.18 -11.49 -17.18
C GLY A 6 9.01 -11.67 -18.13
N PRO A 7 8.50 -12.90 -18.27
CA PRO A 7 7.33 -13.16 -19.09
C PRO A 7 6.07 -12.60 -18.46
N PRO A 8 5.11 -12.11 -19.26
CA PRO A 8 3.82 -11.66 -18.77
C PRO A 8 2.97 -12.83 -18.27
N ARG A 9 1.91 -12.53 -17.51
CA ARG A 9 0.88 -13.52 -17.17
C ARG A 9 0.10 -13.90 -18.43
N ALA A 10 -0.24 -15.19 -18.57
CA ALA A 10 -0.98 -15.70 -19.71
C ALA A 10 -2.35 -14.99 -19.90
N GLU A 11 -2.98 -14.60 -18.79
CA GLU A 11 -4.28 -13.92 -18.79
C GLU A 11 -4.19 -12.45 -19.25
N ARG A 12 -3.03 -11.81 -19.05
CA ARG A 12 -2.81 -10.38 -19.33
C ARG A 12 -1.45 -10.14 -19.97
N PRO A 13 -1.32 -10.44 -21.28
CA PRO A 13 -0.04 -10.39 -21.97
C PRO A 13 0.51 -8.98 -22.21
N TYR A 14 -0.30 -7.95 -21.98
CA TYR A 14 0.05 -6.53 -22.20
C TYR A 14 0.32 -5.78 -20.89
N GLU A 15 0.20 -6.42 -19.74
CA GLU A 15 0.39 -5.79 -18.44
C GLU A 15 1.66 -6.27 -17.76
N GLY A 16 2.41 -5.34 -17.17
CA GLY A 16 3.47 -5.68 -16.23
C GLY A 16 2.96 -6.21 -14.91
N LEU A 17 3.86 -6.80 -14.14
CA LEU A 17 3.55 -7.41 -12.86
C LEU A 17 3.99 -6.49 -11.72
N LEU A 18 3.07 -6.12 -10.85
CA LEU A 18 3.37 -5.54 -9.56
C LEU A 18 3.13 -6.61 -8.48
N GLN A 19 4.20 -7.01 -7.81
CA GLN A 19 4.17 -7.92 -6.69
C GLN A 19 4.47 -7.14 -5.42
N LEU A 20 3.53 -7.17 -4.50
CA LEU A 20 3.68 -6.60 -3.17
C LEU A 20 3.84 -7.75 -2.19
N THR A 21 4.78 -7.62 -1.27
CA THR A 21 4.99 -8.54 -0.16
C THR A 21 5.14 -7.72 1.10
N THR A 22 4.42 -8.07 2.14
CA THR A 22 4.57 -7.45 3.45
C THR A 22 5.20 -8.44 4.42
N ASP A 23 6.00 -7.93 5.32
CA ASP A 23 6.69 -8.72 6.32
C ASP A 23 6.66 -7.96 7.65
N ILE A 24 6.08 -8.58 8.66
CA ILE A 24 5.98 -8.01 10.00
C ILE A 24 7.08 -8.61 10.85
N MET A 25 8.02 -7.79 11.26
CA MET A 25 9.11 -8.25 12.11
C MET A 25 8.61 -8.54 13.53
N PRO A 26 9.10 -9.60 14.21
CA PRO A 26 8.73 -9.91 15.59
C PRO A 26 8.98 -8.76 16.57
N MET A 27 9.93 -7.89 16.24
CA MET A 27 10.25 -6.69 17.01
C MET A 27 9.25 -5.54 16.86
N ALA A 28 8.30 -5.67 15.92
CA ALA A 28 7.32 -4.61 15.65
C ALA A 28 6.39 -4.33 16.85
N GLY A 29 6.15 -5.33 17.68
CA GLY A 29 5.36 -5.21 18.90
C GLY A 29 5.20 -6.57 19.59
N VAL A 30 4.86 -6.55 20.86
CA VAL A 30 4.61 -7.80 21.66
C VAL A 30 3.48 -8.64 21.03
N GLU A 31 2.58 -8.00 20.31
CA GLU A 31 1.45 -8.65 19.64
C GLU A 31 1.87 -9.51 18.44
N TYR A 32 3.05 -9.24 17.88
CA TYR A 32 3.61 -9.95 16.73
C TYR A 32 4.64 -11.00 17.12
N ASP A 33 5.01 -11.06 18.40
CA ASP A 33 5.90 -12.09 18.92
C ASP A 33 5.12 -13.39 19.12
N ALA A 34 5.42 -14.37 18.29
CA ALA A 34 4.77 -15.68 18.29
C ALA A 34 5.24 -16.56 19.46
N GLY A 35 5.21 -16.07 20.69
CA GLY A 35 5.68 -16.74 21.91
C GLY A 35 4.94 -18.01 22.32
N GLY A 36 4.35 -18.76 21.39
CA GLY A 36 3.67 -20.02 21.64
C GLY A 36 2.82 -20.49 20.46
N VAL A 37 2.38 -21.76 20.49
CA VAL A 37 1.61 -22.36 19.37
C VAL A 37 0.28 -21.63 19.12
N ALA A 38 -0.38 -21.14 20.16
CA ALA A 38 -1.61 -20.36 20.03
C ALA A 38 -1.35 -18.95 19.48
N GLY A 39 -0.28 -18.28 19.92
CA GLY A 39 0.12 -16.97 19.41
C GLY A 39 0.59 -17.00 17.95
N ALA A 40 1.20 -18.10 17.51
CA ALA A 40 1.66 -18.24 16.13
C ALA A 40 0.51 -18.22 15.10
N THR A 41 -0.67 -18.74 15.44
CA THR A 41 -1.83 -18.73 14.54
C THR A 41 -2.40 -17.31 14.43
N GLU A 42 -2.57 -16.65 15.56
CA GLU A 42 -3.11 -15.28 15.62
C GLU A 42 -2.18 -14.27 14.94
N SER A 43 -0.86 -14.42 15.12
CA SER A 43 0.14 -13.61 14.44
C SER A 43 0.05 -13.76 12.91
N ARG A 44 -0.07 -14.99 12.40
CA ARG A 44 -0.23 -15.25 10.96
C ARG A 44 -1.52 -14.70 10.39
N GLU A 45 -2.61 -14.74 11.15
CA GLU A 45 -3.88 -14.13 10.71
C GLU A 45 -3.77 -12.61 10.61
N ARG A 46 -3.09 -11.97 11.55
CA ARG A 46 -2.81 -10.51 11.50
C ARG A 46 -1.91 -10.15 10.32
N GLU A 47 -0.85 -10.91 10.08
CA GLU A 47 0.01 -10.73 8.90
C GLU A 47 -0.79 -10.86 7.60
N ALA A 48 -1.62 -11.89 7.48
CA ALA A 48 -2.44 -12.10 6.29
C ALA A 48 -3.48 -10.99 6.08
N LEU A 49 -4.06 -10.46 7.16
CA LEU A 49 -4.95 -9.30 7.10
C LEU A 49 -4.20 -8.04 6.67
N PHE A 50 -3.04 -7.79 7.25
CA PHE A 50 -2.20 -6.65 6.93
C PHE A 50 -1.79 -6.67 5.45
N ASP A 51 -1.26 -7.81 4.98
CA ASP A 51 -0.89 -8.02 3.58
C ASP A 51 -2.06 -7.74 2.63
N ARG A 52 -3.22 -8.32 2.93
CA ARG A 52 -4.43 -8.13 2.11
C ARG A 52 -4.90 -6.67 2.06
N LEU A 53 -4.81 -5.94 3.19
CA LEU A 53 -5.23 -4.55 3.25
C LEU A 53 -4.28 -3.65 2.45
N VAL A 54 -2.98 -3.83 2.59
CA VAL A 54 -1.97 -3.06 1.85
C VAL A 54 -2.03 -3.41 0.36
N GLU A 55 -2.14 -4.70 0.01
CA GLU A 55 -2.29 -5.13 -1.38
C GLU A 55 -3.57 -4.53 -2.02
N ARG A 56 -4.68 -4.54 -1.30
CA ARG A 56 -5.93 -3.94 -1.77
C ARG A 56 -5.79 -2.45 -2.02
N ALA A 57 -5.13 -1.73 -1.13
CA ALA A 57 -4.95 -0.29 -1.25
C ALA A 57 -4.02 0.10 -2.41
N VAL A 58 -2.96 -0.67 -2.67
CA VAL A 58 -1.94 -0.32 -3.66
C VAL A 58 -2.21 -0.97 -5.02
N ARG A 59 -2.53 -2.27 -5.04
CA ARG A 59 -2.64 -3.04 -6.28
C ARG A 59 -4.03 -3.01 -6.87
N HIS A 60 -5.10 -3.17 -6.07
CA HIS A 60 -6.46 -3.24 -6.59
C HIS A 60 -7.04 -1.89 -7.00
N THR A 61 -6.47 -0.80 -6.54
CA THR A 61 -6.86 0.55 -6.97
C THR A 61 -6.30 0.93 -8.33
N GLU A 62 -5.42 0.09 -8.92
CA GLU A 62 -4.74 0.41 -10.19
C GLU A 62 -3.99 1.74 -10.15
N ALA A 63 -3.32 2.01 -9.01
CA ALA A 63 -2.58 3.24 -8.79
C ALA A 63 -1.47 3.46 -9.84
N ILE A 64 -0.87 2.35 -10.30
CA ILE A 64 0.21 2.34 -11.28
C ILE A 64 -0.33 1.86 -12.62
N ASP A 65 0.07 2.54 -13.68
CA ASP A 65 -0.16 2.10 -15.05
C ASP A 65 0.68 0.85 -15.35
N ARG A 66 0.01 -0.31 -15.39
CA ARG A 66 0.66 -1.59 -15.66
C ARG A 66 0.91 -1.82 -17.14
N GLU A 67 0.18 -1.13 -18.02
CA GLU A 67 0.40 -1.21 -19.47
C GLU A 67 1.72 -0.53 -19.84
N ALA A 68 2.06 0.56 -19.17
CA ALA A 68 3.35 1.26 -19.34
C ALA A 68 4.57 0.40 -18.93
N LEU A 69 4.35 -0.72 -18.23
CA LEU A 69 5.41 -1.68 -17.88
C LEU A 69 5.60 -2.76 -18.94
N CYS A 70 4.83 -2.76 -20.02
CA CYS A 70 4.99 -3.68 -21.12
C CYS A 70 6.15 -3.24 -22.01
N VAL A 71 7.08 -4.15 -22.31
CA VAL A 71 8.20 -3.92 -23.23
C VAL A 71 7.91 -4.55 -24.59
N ILE A 72 7.59 -5.84 -24.59
CA ILE A 72 7.17 -6.57 -25.79
C ILE A 72 5.91 -7.37 -25.41
N ALA A 73 4.80 -7.04 -26.04
CA ALA A 73 3.53 -7.70 -25.81
C ALA A 73 3.64 -9.23 -25.94
N GLY A 74 3.22 -9.95 -24.93
CA GLY A 74 3.23 -11.40 -24.88
C GLY A 74 4.60 -12.05 -24.69
N LYS A 75 5.69 -11.30 -24.61
CA LYS A 75 7.05 -11.84 -24.44
C LYS A 75 7.77 -11.33 -23.19
N VAL A 76 7.88 -10.00 -23.04
CA VAL A 76 8.69 -9.39 -21.99
C VAL A 76 7.98 -8.20 -21.39
N VAL A 77 7.82 -8.23 -20.07
CA VAL A 77 7.25 -7.13 -19.26
C VAL A 77 8.10 -6.88 -18.02
N TRP A 78 7.96 -5.70 -17.43
CA TRP A 78 8.58 -5.40 -16.17
C TRP A 78 7.81 -6.05 -15.01
N HIS A 79 8.55 -6.73 -14.14
CA HIS A 79 8.09 -7.22 -12.84
C HIS A 79 8.65 -6.31 -11.77
N ILE A 80 7.78 -5.59 -11.08
CA ILE A 80 8.15 -4.72 -9.97
C ILE A 80 7.86 -5.45 -8.66
N HIS A 81 8.89 -5.63 -7.85
CA HIS A 81 8.79 -6.23 -6.52
C HIS A 81 8.90 -5.14 -5.45
N LEU A 82 7.86 -4.98 -4.68
CA LEU A 82 7.81 -4.07 -3.54
C LEU A 82 7.68 -4.88 -2.26
N THR A 83 8.66 -4.79 -1.37
CA THR A 83 8.62 -5.40 -0.06
C THR A 83 8.49 -4.33 1.00
N VAL A 84 7.53 -4.49 1.89
CA VAL A 84 7.26 -3.59 3.01
C VAL A 84 7.58 -4.32 4.30
N HIS A 85 8.53 -3.83 5.08
CA HIS A 85 8.88 -4.38 6.38
C HIS A 85 8.34 -3.47 7.48
N LEU A 86 7.49 -4.03 8.35
CA LEU A 86 7.02 -3.34 9.55
C LEU A 86 8.02 -3.60 10.70
N LEU A 87 8.72 -2.56 11.13
CA LEU A 87 9.75 -2.64 12.16
C LEU A 87 9.23 -2.29 13.56
N ALA A 88 8.26 -1.39 13.64
CA ALA A 88 7.62 -0.97 14.88
C ALA A 88 6.17 -0.56 14.61
N ASP A 89 5.25 -0.98 15.47
CA ASP A 89 3.84 -0.59 15.44
C ASP A 89 3.51 0.26 16.66
N HIS A 90 3.14 1.52 16.41
CA HIS A 90 2.66 2.46 17.42
C HIS A 90 1.27 3.02 17.05
N GLY A 91 0.55 2.30 16.21
CA GLY A 91 -0.80 2.63 15.73
C GLY A 91 -0.86 2.95 14.24
N ALA A 92 -1.99 2.62 13.63
CA ALA A 92 -2.26 2.80 12.20
C ALA A 92 -1.18 2.23 11.24
N PRO A 93 -0.71 0.98 11.42
CA PRO A 93 0.37 0.42 10.62
C PRO A 93 0.01 0.29 9.14
N VAL A 94 -1.26 0.05 8.81
CA VAL A 94 -1.74 -0.04 7.42
C VAL A 94 -1.61 1.30 6.71
N ASP A 95 -1.98 2.39 7.36
CA ASP A 95 -1.92 3.74 6.79
C ASP A 95 -0.48 4.14 6.49
N ALA A 96 0.42 3.86 7.44
CA ALA A 96 1.86 4.09 7.28
C ALA A 96 2.46 3.23 6.16
N ALA A 97 2.08 1.95 6.08
CA ALA A 97 2.56 1.03 5.05
C ALA A 97 2.12 1.43 3.64
N VAL A 98 0.85 1.84 3.49
CA VAL A 98 0.33 2.33 2.19
C VAL A 98 1.05 3.60 1.78
N LEU A 99 1.22 4.55 2.70
CA LEU A 99 1.95 5.79 2.41
C LEU A 99 3.40 5.51 2.01
N ALA A 100 4.10 4.68 2.78
CA ALA A 100 5.49 4.29 2.49
C ALA A 100 5.61 3.59 1.14
N SER A 101 4.67 2.69 0.81
CA SER A 101 4.60 2.01 -0.48
C SER A 101 4.46 2.99 -1.64
N MET A 102 3.55 3.96 -1.52
CA MET A 102 3.32 4.95 -2.56
C MET A 102 4.51 5.91 -2.74
N VAL A 103 5.15 6.32 -1.64
CA VAL A 103 6.36 7.15 -1.71
C VAL A 103 7.51 6.38 -2.35
N ALA A 104 7.70 5.12 -1.97
CA ALA A 104 8.74 4.26 -2.54
C ALA A 104 8.53 4.06 -4.05
N LEU A 105 7.32 3.75 -4.47
CA LEU A 105 6.96 3.60 -5.88
C LEU A 105 7.22 4.91 -6.65
N ARG A 106 6.80 6.06 -6.12
CA ARG A 106 6.99 7.36 -6.76
C ARG A 106 8.45 7.77 -6.88
N HIS A 107 9.28 7.40 -5.92
CA HIS A 107 10.72 7.68 -5.95
C HIS A 107 11.46 6.72 -6.86
N PHE A 108 10.94 5.53 -7.07
CA PHE A 108 11.58 4.48 -7.85
C PHE A 108 11.75 4.89 -9.32
N ARG A 109 12.89 4.48 -9.88
CA ARG A 109 13.24 4.66 -11.28
C ARG A 109 13.70 3.32 -11.84
N ARG A 110 13.12 2.91 -12.95
CA ARG A 110 13.54 1.72 -13.68
C ARG A 110 14.59 2.05 -14.74
N SER A 111 15.43 1.09 -15.08
CA SER A 111 16.34 1.21 -16.19
C SER A 111 15.58 1.42 -17.50
N ASP A 112 16.14 2.20 -18.40
CA ASP A 112 15.61 2.34 -19.75
C ASP A 112 15.94 1.08 -20.57
N VAL A 113 15.02 0.72 -21.46
CA VAL A 113 15.18 -0.44 -22.37
C VAL A 113 14.96 -0.05 -23.80
N SER A 114 15.77 -0.60 -24.68
CA SER A 114 15.56 -0.52 -26.12
C SER A 114 15.26 -1.90 -26.69
N VAL A 115 14.41 -1.91 -27.69
CA VAL A 115 14.04 -3.13 -28.43
C VAL A 115 14.54 -2.99 -29.84
N ALA A 116 15.46 -3.90 -30.25
CA ALA A 116 15.96 -3.99 -31.60
C ALA A 116 15.82 -5.44 -32.08
N ASP A 117 15.17 -5.64 -33.22
CA ASP A 117 14.96 -6.96 -33.85
C ASP A 117 14.29 -8.01 -32.91
N GLY A 118 13.52 -7.56 -31.91
CA GLY A 118 12.88 -8.44 -30.93
C GLY A 118 13.77 -8.83 -29.76
N GLU A 119 15.00 -8.33 -29.72
CA GLU A 119 15.89 -8.44 -28.56
C GLU A 119 15.78 -7.22 -27.67
N VAL A 120 15.74 -7.46 -26.35
CA VAL A 120 15.59 -6.41 -25.33
C VAL A 120 16.95 -6.12 -24.72
N THR A 121 17.43 -4.90 -24.89
CA THR A 121 18.66 -4.42 -24.28
C THR A 121 18.33 -3.48 -23.12
N VAL A 122 18.82 -3.81 -21.93
CA VAL A 122 18.69 -2.96 -20.72
C VAL A 122 19.88 -2.03 -20.64
N HIS A 123 19.63 -0.73 -20.57
CA HIS A 123 20.68 0.28 -20.45
C HIS A 123 21.03 0.53 -18.98
N SER A 124 22.32 0.71 -18.71
CA SER A 124 22.76 1.15 -17.40
C SER A 124 22.29 2.58 -17.08
N SER A 125 22.14 2.88 -15.79
CA SER A 125 21.84 4.25 -15.31
C SER A 125 22.89 5.29 -15.71
N ASP A 126 24.10 4.87 -16.04
CA ASP A 126 25.19 5.73 -16.49
C ASP A 126 25.09 6.07 -17.99
N GLU A 127 24.45 5.21 -18.77
CA GLU A 127 24.26 5.40 -20.21
C GLU A 127 22.99 6.19 -20.51
N ARG A 128 21.91 5.90 -19.80
CA ARG A 128 20.60 6.55 -20.01
C ARG A 128 19.93 6.91 -18.69
N VAL A 129 19.18 8.00 -18.73
CA VAL A 129 18.44 8.47 -17.57
C VAL A 129 17.34 7.46 -17.20
N PRO A 130 17.30 6.99 -15.95
CA PRO A 130 16.29 6.06 -15.48
C PRO A 130 14.87 6.63 -15.59
N VAL A 131 13.93 5.79 -16.01
CA VAL A 131 12.55 6.17 -16.29
C VAL A 131 11.67 6.05 -15.05
N PRO A 132 10.88 7.07 -14.69
CA PRO A 132 9.92 6.95 -13.61
C PRO A 132 8.76 6.02 -13.97
N LEU A 133 8.06 5.51 -12.95
CA LEU A 133 6.81 4.79 -13.16
C LEU A 133 5.68 5.76 -13.55
N ALA A 134 4.77 5.30 -14.39
CA ALA A 134 3.54 6.03 -14.72
C ALA A 134 2.46 5.72 -13.68
N TYR A 135 1.72 6.74 -13.26
CA TYR A 135 0.66 6.66 -12.26
C TYR A 135 -0.65 7.17 -12.80
N HIS A 136 -1.73 6.50 -12.42
CA HIS A 136 -3.09 7.01 -12.64
C HIS A 136 -3.52 7.92 -11.48
N HIS A 137 -3.26 7.48 -10.26
CA HIS A 137 -3.63 8.20 -9.03
C HIS A 137 -2.74 7.77 -7.86
N MET A 138 -2.90 8.45 -6.74
CA MET A 138 -2.15 8.16 -5.52
C MET A 138 -3.14 7.75 -4.42
N PRO A 139 -3.30 6.45 -4.12
CA PRO A 139 -4.18 5.99 -3.06
C PRO A 139 -3.67 6.45 -1.70
N PHE A 140 -4.62 6.73 -0.82
CA PHE A 140 -4.40 7.17 0.52
C PHE A 140 -5.29 6.37 1.47
N CYS A 141 -4.73 5.87 2.56
CA CYS A 141 -5.44 5.09 3.56
C CYS A 141 -5.57 5.89 4.84
N MET A 142 -6.73 5.81 5.48
CA MET A 142 -7.00 6.39 6.80
C MET A 142 -7.78 5.40 7.64
N SER A 143 -7.29 5.12 8.83
CA SER A 143 -7.95 4.26 9.80
C SER A 143 -8.75 5.11 10.80
N PHE A 144 -9.97 4.69 11.08
CA PHE A 144 -10.84 5.32 12.05
C PHE A 144 -11.26 4.32 13.11
N ALA A 145 -11.24 4.73 14.38
CA ALA A 145 -11.79 3.96 15.47
C ALA A 145 -13.12 4.57 15.91
N MET A 146 -14.15 3.74 16.01
CA MET A 146 -15.47 4.15 16.50
C MET A 146 -15.65 3.61 17.90
N PHE A 147 -15.87 4.52 18.86
CA PHE A 147 -16.14 4.18 20.25
C PHE A 147 -17.60 4.44 20.58
N ILE A 148 -18.27 3.45 21.16
CA ILE A 148 -19.62 3.61 21.70
C ILE A 148 -19.46 3.99 23.16
N LEU A 149 -19.69 5.25 23.49
CA LEU A 149 -19.74 5.72 24.87
C LEU A 149 -21.08 5.31 25.48
N ARG A 150 -21.03 4.46 26.51
CA ARG A 150 -22.20 4.15 27.33
C ARG A 150 -22.09 4.97 28.61
N PRO A 151 -22.91 6.02 28.77
CA PRO A 151 -22.89 6.79 30.01
C PRO A 151 -23.40 5.91 31.16
N GLU A 152 -22.63 5.79 32.23
CA GLU A 152 -22.98 5.02 33.41
C GLU A 152 -23.91 5.81 34.34
N THR A 153 -23.88 7.14 34.22
CA THR A 153 -24.66 8.07 35.04
C THR A 153 -25.50 9.05 34.23
N GLU A 154 -26.64 9.49 34.77
CA GLU A 154 -27.54 10.51 34.18
C GLU A 154 -26.79 11.83 33.91
N THR A 155 -25.80 12.17 34.74
CA THR A 155 -24.97 13.38 34.59
C THR A 155 -24.07 13.29 33.35
N GLU A 156 -23.46 12.14 33.08
CA GLU A 156 -22.63 11.91 31.87
C GLU A 156 -23.50 11.91 30.62
N ARG A 157 -24.73 11.39 30.70
CA ARG A 157 -25.71 11.45 29.62
C ARG A 157 -26.03 12.87 29.20
N SER A 158 -26.25 13.76 30.18
CA SER A 158 -26.54 15.16 29.91
C SER A 158 -25.34 15.92 29.32
N LEU A 159 -24.11 15.60 29.74
CA LEU A 159 -22.89 16.16 29.20
C LEU A 159 -22.65 15.73 27.75
N LEU A 160 -22.84 14.45 27.42
CA LEU A 160 -22.71 13.94 26.07
C LEU A 160 -23.74 14.52 25.09
N MET A 161 -24.98 14.73 25.59
CA MET A 161 -26.02 15.41 24.81
C MET A 161 -25.69 16.88 24.58
N ALA A 162 -25.11 17.56 25.55
CA ALA A 162 -24.69 18.96 25.41
C ALA A 162 -23.53 19.11 24.39
N GLN A 163 -22.56 18.18 24.39
CA GLN A 163 -21.45 18.18 23.43
C GLN A 163 -21.91 17.89 21.98
N SER A 164 -22.89 17.01 21.80
CA SER A 164 -23.44 16.74 20.47
C SER A 164 -24.18 17.96 19.89
N HIS A 165 -24.81 18.76 20.72
CA HIS A 165 -25.49 19.98 20.30
C HIS A 165 -24.52 21.11 19.90
N THR A 166 -23.36 21.24 20.56
CA THR A 166 -22.37 22.25 20.21
C THR A 166 -21.64 21.92 18.89
N ALA A 167 -21.41 20.64 18.62
CA ALA A 167 -20.80 20.21 17.34
C ALA A 167 -21.71 20.44 16.12
N SER A 168 -23.04 20.44 16.34
CA SER A 168 -24.03 20.70 15.26
C SER A 168 -24.22 22.18 14.92
N THR A 169 -23.81 23.09 15.79
CA THR A 169 -24.07 24.53 15.61
C THR A 169 -22.92 25.24 14.85
N ASP A 170 -21.76 24.59 14.72
CA ASP A 170 -20.58 25.19 14.08
C ASP A 170 -20.48 24.89 12.58
N SER A 171 -21.48 24.24 11.98
CA SER A 171 -21.57 23.95 10.55
C SER A 171 -22.57 24.85 9.80
N GLN A 172 -22.58 26.15 10.11
CA GLN A 172 -23.29 27.11 9.25
C GLN A 172 -22.37 27.47 8.05
N PRO A 173 -22.85 27.37 6.82
CA PRO A 173 -22.11 27.86 5.65
C PRO A 173 -22.00 29.38 5.73
N VAL A 174 -20.79 29.87 5.60
CA VAL A 174 -20.53 31.30 5.36
C VAL A 174 -20.91 31.56 3.90
N ASP A 175 -22.11 32.10 3.70
CA ASP A 175 -22.52 32.69 2.42
C ASP A 175 -21.66 33.93 2.15
N MET A 176 -20.89 33.86 1.08
CA MET A 176 -20.41 35.01 0.29
C MET A 176 -20.42 34.64 -1.18
#